data_dc3d95150517d4fa8853fe0453ca6609
#
_entry.id   dc3d95150517d4fa8853fe0453ca6609
#
_cell.length_a   1.000
_cell.length_b   1.000
_cell.length_c   1.000
_cell.angle_alpha   90.00
_cell.angle_beta   90.00
_cell.angle_gamma   90.00
#
_symmetry.space_group_name_H-M   'P 1'
#
loop_
_entity.id
_entity.type
_entity.pdbx_description
1 polymer ?
#
loop_
_entity_poly.entity_id
_entity_poly.type
_entity_poly.pdbx_seq_one_letter_code
_entity_poly.pdbx_strand_id
1 'polypeptide(L)'
;MKKLVLSYLATLLIFLGGIGTVQADHYLRVGMEAAYSPFNWTQDDSSNGAVPIEGTSQYANGYDVQIAKKIAKALNKDLLVVKTSWTGLIPALTSGKIDLIAAGMSPTAERKKEIAFSNSYYTSEPVIVVASNGKYAKARSIKDFSGAKVTAQQGVWHVNLLPQLEGAKLQTPMGDFSQMRQALTSGVIDGYISERPEAMTAETANKAFKMITLTKGFTVSESDAAIAIGMKKGDDRLTAVNQVLDAISQKERLALMDKMIQQQPSEPKADEAKPSFIKQTWSIFQSNWKQFLRGTGMTLLISMIGTITGLFIGLLIGIYRTAPKAKGNLAALAQRLFGGLLNVYIEVFRGTPMIVQSMVIYYGTAQAFGISIDRTLAAIVIVSINTGAYMSEIVRGGIFAVDKGQFEAATALGFTHGQTMRQIVLPQVVRNILPATGNEFVINIKDTSVLNVISVVELYFSGNTVATQTYQYFQTFTIIAIIYFVLTFTVTRILRYIERRFDADTYTTGANQMQVSEVPNV
;
A
#
# COMPACT_ATOMS: atom_id res chain seq x y z
N MET A 1 12.76 -12.52 -32.60
CA MET A 1 11.61 -12.73 -31.73
C MET A 1 11.67 -14.03 -30.93
N LYS A 2 11.80 -15.25 -31.50
CA LYS A 2 11.89 -16.50 -30.67
C LYS A 2 12.98 -16.45 -29.59
N LYS A 3 14.18 -15.96 -29.87
CA LYS A 3 15.27 -15.85 -28.89
C LYS A 3 15.00 -14.81 -27.79
N LEU A 4 14.31 -13.70 -28.10
CA LEU A 4 13.92 -12.69 -27.12
C LEU A 4 12.80 -13.21 -26.20
N VAL A 5 11.80 -13.89 -26.75
CA VAL A 5 10.69 -14.49 -25.97
C VAL A 5 11.21 -15.63 -25.09
N LEU A 6 12.10 -16.48 -25.60
CA LEU A 6 12.73 -17.54 -24.78
C LEU A 6 13.64 -16.94 -23.69
N SER A 7 14.40 -15.90 -24.01
CA SER A 7 15.23 -15.19 -23.03
C SER A 7 14.38 -14.56 -21.93
N TYR A 8 13.26 -13.93 -22.29
CA TYR A 8 12.33 -13.31 -21.31
C TYR A 8 11.63 -14.35 -20.44
N LEU A 9 11.16 -15.46 -21.05
CA LEU A 9 10.60 -16.59 -20.30
C LEU A 9 11.64 -17.28 -19.40
N ALA A 10 12.88 -17.43 -19.88
CA ALA A 10 13.96 -17.97 -19.06
C ALA A 10 14.33 -17.02 -17.92
N THR A 11 14.36 -15.71 -18.13
CA THR A 11 14.60 -14.71 -17.09
C THR A 11 13.46 -14.67 -16.09
N LEU A 12 12.20 -14.78 -16.53
CA LEU A 12 11.03 -14.87 -15.66
C LEU A 12 11.03 -16.17 -14.84
N LEU A 13 11.40 -17.30 -15.45
CA LEU A 13 11.55 -18.59 -14.77
C LEU A 13 12.75 -18.61 -13.81
N ILE A 14 13.84 -17.92 -14.11
CA ILE A 14 14.98 -17.74 -13.19
C ILE A 14 14.57 -16.85 -12.02
N PHE A 15 13.78 -15.79 -12.24
CA PHE A 15 13.20 -14.97 -11.17
C PHE A 15 12.18 -15.73 -10.32
N LEU A 16 11.38 -16.61 -10.93
CA LEU A 16 10.43 -17.49 -10.22
C LEU A 16 11.13 -18.69 -9.55
N GLY A 17 12.26 -19.16 -10.08
CA GLY A 17 13.06 -20.25 -9.53
C GLY A 17 14.04 -19.82 -8.43
N GLY A 18 14.27 -18.52 -8.27
CA GLY A 18 15.05 -17.93 -7.18
C GLY A 18 14.25 -17.77 -5.88
N ILE A 19 13.22 -18.59 -5.64
CA ILE A 19 12.59 -18.75 -4.31
C ILE A 19 13.61 -19.47 -3.42
N GLY A 20 14.65 -18.71 -3.03
CA GLY A 20 15.50 -19.12 -1.92
C GLY A 20 14.59 -19.37 -0.72
N THR A 21 14.65 -20.55 -0.18
CA THR A 21 14.22 -20.83 1.19
C THR A 21 15.01 -19.86 2.07
N VAL A 22 14.41 -18.67 2.29
CA VAL A 22 14.95 -17.69 3.20
C VAL A 22 15.08 -18.42 4.55
N GLN A 23 16.22 -18.27 5.15
CA GLN A 23 16.55 -18.56 6.54
C GLN A 23 15.46 -18.02 7.51
N ALA A 24 14.25 -18.56 7.41
CA ALA A 24 13.06 -18.14 8.15
C ALA A 24 13.20 -18.41 9.66
N ASP A 25 14.19 -19.21 10.06
CA ASP A 25 14.29 -19.74 11.41
C ASP A 25 15.09 -18.84 12.38
N HIS A 26 15.85 -17.88 11.87
CA HIS A 26 16.72 -17.01 12.70
C HIS A 26 16.03 -15.75 13.20
N TYR A 27 15.03 -15.24 12.47
CA TYR A 27 14.34 -14.01 12.80
C TYR A 27 12.97 -14.24 13.44
N LEU A 28 12.62 -13.36 14.40
CA LEU A 28 11.26 -13.14 14.87
C LEU A 28 10.69 -11.94 14.10
N ARG A 29 9.78 -12.19 13.15
CA ARG A 29 9.15 -11.14 12.34
C ARG A 29 7.95 -10.56 13.10
N VAL A 30 8.05 -9.30 13.50
CA VAL A 30 7.02 -8.64 14.30
C VAL A 30 6.36 -7.53 13.48
N GLY A 31 5.05 -7.68 13.27
CA GLY A 31 4.23 -6.70 12.56
C GLY A 31 3.81 -5.53 13.42
N MET A 32 3.97 -4.32 12.89
CA MET A 32 3.51 -3.06 13.47
C MET A 32 3.35 -2.00 12.41
N GLU A 33 2.61 -0.91 12.69
CA GLU A 33 2.48 0.21 11.75
C GLU A 33 3.77 1.03 11.63
N ALA A 34 4.59 1.06 12.67
CA ALA A 34 5.76 1.92 12.81
C ALA A 34 5.46 3.41 12.51
N ALA A 35 4.26 3.84 12.91
CA ALA A 35 3.71 5.18 12.74
C ALA A 35 2.82 5.61 13.93
N TYR A 36 2.89 4.87 15.04
CA TYR A 36 2.06 5.03 16.23
C TYR A 36 2.92 5.29 17.48
N SER A 37 3.52 6.49 17.55
CA SER A 37 4.27 6.92 18.74
C SER A 37 3.36 7.08 19.96
N PRO A 38 3.81 6.72 21.16
CA PRO A 38 5.12 6.20 21.56
C PRO A 38 5.24 4.67 21.52
N PHE A 39 4.20 3.98 21.04
CA PHE A 39 4.20 2.53 20.95
C PHE A 39 5.17 2.03 19.89
N ASN A 40 5.11 2.58 18.69
CA ASN A 40 6.03 2.23 17.60
C ASN A 40 6.13 3.39 16.59
N TRP A 41 7.35 3.72 16.16
CA TRP A 41 7.60 4.75 15.15
C TRP A 41 8.78 4.37 14.26
N THR A 42 8.91 5.06 13.12
CA THR A 42 10.04 4.93 12.20
C THR A 42 11.06 6.02 12.49
N GLN A 43 12.35 5.69 12.45
CA GLN A 43 13.49 6.63 12.50
C GLN A 43 14.58 6.22 11.51
N ASP A 44 15.55 7.15 11.23
CA ASP A 44 16.52 6.95 10.15
C ASP A 44 17.80 6.23 10.60
N ASP A 45 18.01 6.09 11.90
CA ASP A 45 19.20 5.47 12.45
C ASP A 45 18.87 4.42 13.52
N SER A 46 19.88 3.66 13.94
CA SER A 46 19.79 2.63 14.96
C SER A 46 19.87 3.15 16.40
N SER A 47 19.84 4.48 16.62
CA SER A 47 19.95 5.07 17.95
C SER A 47 18.83 4.60 18.89
N ASN A 48 19.05 4.77 20.20
CA ASN A 48 18.08 4.44 21.24
C ASN A 48 17.60 2.98 21.24
N GLY A 49 18.34 2.09 20.59
CA GLY A 49 18.02 0.66 20.51
C GLY A 49 16.94 0.33 19.48
N ALA A 50 16.77 1.18 18.46
CA ALA A 50 15.93 0.90 17.31
C ALA A 50 16.43 -0.34 16.53
N VAL A 51 15.50 -0.98 15.81
CA VAL A 51 15.77 -2.20 15.03
C VAL A 51 15.41 -2.00 13.56
N PRO A 52 16.08 -2.70 12.62
CA PRO A 52 15.81 -2.54 11.20
C PRO A 52 14.36 -2.85 10.85
N ILE A 53 13.81 -2.11 9.88
CA ILE A 53 12.52 -2.39 9.25
C ILE A 53 12.80 -3.15 7.94
N GLU A 54 12.17 -4.31 7.79
CA GLU A 54 12.30 -5.18 6.63
C GLU A 54 12.08 -4.42 5.31
N GLY A 55 12.99 -4.62 4.34
CA GLY A 55 12.90 -4.02 3.01
C GLY A 55 13.17 -2.52 2.94
N THR A 56 13.60 -1.88 4.05
CA THR A 56 13.93 -0.45 4.10
C THR A 56 15.34 -0.21 4.62
N SER A 57 15.82 1.04 4.54
CA SER A 57 17.04 1.49 5.23
C SER A 57 16.75 2.16 6.58
N GLN A 58 15.51 2.07 7.05
CA GLN A 58 15.02 2.72 8.25
C GLN A 58 14.89 1.75 9.41
N TYR A 59 14.68 2.29 10.59
CA TYR A 59 14.60 1.58 11.85
C TYR A 59 13.28 1.87 12.53
N ALA A 60 12.78 0.89 13.29
CA ALA A 60 11.64 1.06 14.18
C ALA A 60 12.11 1.17 15.62
N ASN A 61 11.47 2.06 16.38
CA ASN A 61 11.62 2.13 17.82
C ASN A 61 10.25 2.37 18.49
N GLY A 62 10.20 2.34 19.81
CA GLY A 62 9.00 2.52 20.59
C GLY A 62 8.77 1.42 21.62
N TYR A 63 7.73 1.60 22.41
CA TYR A 63 7.39 0.69 23.50
C TYR A 63 7.20 -0.76 23.01
N ASP A 64 6.43 -0.95 21.93
CA ASP A 64 6.19 -2.27 21.32
C ASP A 64 7.49 -2.92 20.83
N VAL A 65 8.38 -2.11 20.24
CA VAL A 65 9.67 -2.58 19.73
C VAL A 65 10.55 -3.05 20.89
N GLN A 66 10.59 -2.31 22.00
CA GLN A 66 11.39 -2.69 23.17
C GLN A 66 10.82 -3.94 23.86
N ILE A 67 9.51 -4.12 23.91
CA ILE A 67 8.85 -5.34 24.38
C ILE A 67 9.17 -6.50 23.42
N ALA A 68 9.04 -6.32 22.12
CA ALA A 68 9.35 -7.34 21.11
C ALA A 68 10.82 -7.78 21.17
N LYS A 69 11.77 -6.88 21.47
CA LYS A 69 13.19 -7.23 21.70
C LYS A 69 13.38 -8.17 22.87
N LYS A 70 12.67 -7.95 23.99
CA LYS A 70 12.72 -8.85 25.14
C LYS A 70 12.18 -10.24 24.78
N ILE A 71 11.08 -10.28 24.01
CA ILE A 71 10.48 -11.54 23.53
C ILE A 71 11.43 -12.25 22.56
N ALA A 72 11.99 -11.57 21.57
CA ALA A 72 12.91 -12.15 20.59
C ALA A 72 14.14 -12.75 21.28
N LYS A 73 14.74 -12.02 22.24
CA LYS A 73 15.87 -12.50 23.04
C LYS A 73 15.53 -13.78 23.81
N ALA A 74 14.36 -13.86 24.43
CA ALA A 74 13.92 -15.03 25.17
C ALA A 74 13.66 -16.25 24.26
N LEU A 75 13.25 -16.00 23.02
CA LEU A 75 13.06 -17.03 21.98
C LEU A 75 14.35 -17.36 21.22
N ASN A 76 15.50 -16.79 21.60
CA ASN A 76 16.79 -16.92 20.91
C ASN A 76 16.71 -16.59 19.40
N LYS A 77 16.02 -15.51 19.06
CA LYS A 77 15.82 -15.02 17.71
C LYS A 77 16.22 -13.54 17.59
N ASP A 78 16.63 -13.14 16.40
CA ASP A 78 16.81 -11.71 16.08
C ASP A 78 15.47 -11.08 15.74
N LEU A 79 15.25 -9.86 16.21
CA LEU A 79 14.03 -9.12 15.92
C LEU A 79 14.11 -8.46 14.54
N LEU A 80 13.12 -8.73 13.71
CA LEU A 80 12.90 -8.06 12.44
C LEU A 80 11.51 -7.40 12.45
N VAL A 81 11.47 -6.08 12.31
CA VAL A 81 10.20 -5.35 12.23
C VAL A 81 9.67 -5.35 10.81
N VAL A 82 8.41 -5.76 10.69
CA VAL A 82 7.67 -5.82 9.43
C VAL A 82 6.63 -4.70 9.45
N LYS A 83 6.96 -3.56 8.83
CA LYS A 83 6.02 -2.43 8.74
C LYS A 83 4.81 -2.83 7.90
N THR A 84 3.61 -2.70 8.48
CA THR A 84 2.36 -3.19 7.91
C THR A 84 1.22 -2.22 8.28
N SER A 85 0.31 -1.92 7.36
CA SER A 85 -0.87 -1.11 7.68
C SER A 85 -1.72 -1.79 8.75
N TRP A 86 -2.45 -1.02 9.56
CA TRP A 86 -3.30 -1.54 10.63
C TRP A 86 -4.22 -2.67 10.16
N THR A 87 -4.92 -2.45 9.07
CA THR A 87 -5.86 -3.42 8.48
C THR A 87 -5.17 -4.67 7.91
N GLY A 88 -3.87 -4.59 7.64
CA GLY A 88 -3.05 -5.69 7.13
C GLY A 88 -2.41 -6.56 8.22
N LEU A 89 -2.41 -6.16 9.50
CA LEU A 89 -1.71 -6.88 10.57
C LEU A 89 -2.25 -8.29 10.81
N ILE A 90 -3.56 -8.44 11.01
CA ILE A 90 -4.18 -9.76 11.22
C ILE A 90 -4.05 -10.64 9.98
N PRO A 91 -4.34 -10.18 8.76
CA PRO A 91 -4.04 -10.92 7.53
C PRO A 91 -2.57 -11.34 7.39
N ALA A 92 -1.62 -10.48 7.76
CA ALA A 92 -0.19 -10.81 7.72
C ALA A 92 0.17 -11.92 8.73
N LEU A 93 -0.39 -11.87 9.94
CA LEU A 93 -0.20 -12.88 10.96
C LEU A 93 -0.79 -14.23 10.54
N THR A 94 -2.06 -14.26 10.13
CA THR A 94 -2.77 -15.48 9.77
C THR A 94 -2.18 -16.14 8.53
N SER A 95 -1.66 -15.35 7.59
CA SER A 95 -0.95 -15.83 6.39
C SER A 95 0.51 -16.21 6.64
N GLY A 96 1.07 -16.00 7.84
CA GLY A 96 2.45 -16.36 8.19
C GLY A 96 3.51 -15.40 7.64
N LYS A 97 3.11 -14.19 7.22
CA LYS A 97 4.04 -13.12 6.80
C LYS A 97 4.77 -12.52 8.00
N ILE A 98 4.13 -12.51 9.16
CA ILE A 98 4.68 -12.13 10.45
C ILE A 98 4.42 -13.23 11.47
N ASP A 99 5.22 -13.27 12.51
CA ASP A 99 5.16 -14.26 13.60
C ASP A 99 4.32 -13.74 14.76
N LEU A 100 4.42 -12.44 15.06
CA LEU A 100 3.72 -11.75 16.15
C LEU A 100 3.20 -10.38 15.65
N ILE A 101 2.17 -9.87 16.34
CA ILE A 101 1.74 -8.47 16.24
C ILE A 101 2.09 -7.76 17.55
N ALA A 102 2.89 -6.70 17.48
CA ALA A 102 3.15 -5.77 18.58
C ALA A 102 2.86 -4.35 18.06
N ALA A 103 1.64 -3.87 18.25
CA ALA A 103 1.14 -2.68 17.57
C ALA A 103 0.10 -1.90 18.42
N GLY A 104 0.26 -1.90 19.75
CA GLY A 104 -0.74 -1.30 20.61
C GLY A 104 -2.12 -1.99 20.50
N MET A 105 -2.15 -3.27 20.18
CA MET A 105 -3.39 -3.95 19.79
C MET A 105 -4.15 -4.50 21.01
N SER A 106 -5.43 -4.09 21.16
CA SER A 106 -6.32 -4.61 22.20
C SER A 106 -6.91 -5.97 21.82
N PRO A 107 -6.98 -6.92 22.76
CA PRO A 107 -7.53 -8.26 22.57
C PRO A 107 -9.06 -8.27 22.63
N THR A 108 -9.73 -7.55 21.70
CA THR A 108 -11.20 -7.49 21.66
C THR A 108 -11.82 -8.86 21.38
N ALA A 109 -13.10 -9.01 21.71
CA ALA A 109 -13.82 -10.27 21.51
C ALA A 109 -13.84 -10.72 20.04
N GLU A 110 -13.95 -9.76 19.11
CA GLU A 110 -13.91 -10.02 17.66
C GLU A 110 -12.56 -10.57 17.25
N ARG A 111 -11.46 -9.93 17.65
CA ARG A 111 -10.10 -10.34 17.30
C ARG A 111 -9.73 -11.70 17.90
N LYS A 112 -10.18 -11.99 19.12
CA LYS A 112 -10.00 -13.32 19.75
C LYS A 112 -10.67 -14.46 18.98
N LYS A 113 -11.66 -14.17 18.12
CA LYS A 113 -12.23 -15.16 17.21
C LYS A 113 -11.27 -15.54 16.09
N GLU A 114 -10.34 -14.67 15.71
CA GLU A 114 -9.41 -14.87 14.59
C GLU A 114 -8.01 -15.28 15.03
N ILE A 115 -7.47 -14.63 16.07
CA ILE A 115 -6.10 -14.83 16.58
C ILE A 115 -6.08 -15.07 18.08
N ALA A 116 -4.94 -15.55 18.58
CA ALA A 116 -4.64 -15.66 20.01
C ALA A 116 -3.97 -14.37 20.51
N PHE A 117 -4.04 -14.12 21.82
CA PHE A 117 -3.37 -13.00 22.46
C PHE A 117 -2.60 -13.46 23.68
N SER A 118 -1.48 -12.80 23.95
CA SER A 118 -0.71 -12.93 25.19
C SER A 118 -1.43 -12.29 26.37
N ASN A 119 -0.84 -12.39 27.56
CA ASN A 119 -1.13 -11.52 28.69
C ASN A 119 -0.89 -10.06 28.27
N SER A 120 -1.62 -9.14 28.94
CA SER A 120 -1.48 -7.70 28.66
C SER A 120 -0.11 -7.20 29.07
N TYR A 121 0.54 -6.42 28.18
CA TYR A 121 1.79 -5.73 28.49
C TYR A 121 1.62 -4.23 28.75
N TYR A 122 0.43 -3.69 28.49
CA TYR A 122 0.04 -2.33 28.82
C TYR A 122 -1.47 -2.24 29.02
N THR A 123 -1.92 -1.29 29.83
CA THR A 123 -3.35 -0.94 29.96
C THR A 123 -3.53 0.51 29.59
N SER A 124 -4.41 0.75 28.64
CA SER A 124 -4.65 2.07 28.07
C SER A 124 -5.82 2.79 28.72
N GLU A 125 -5.74 4.12 28.78
CA GLU A 125 -6.81 5.01 29.22
C GLU A 125 -7.25 5.85 28.01
N PRO A 126 -8.52 5.77 27.58
CA PRO A 126 -9.01 6.58 26.47
C PRO A 126 -9.15 8.05 26.88
N VAL A 127 -8.64 8.91 26.01
CA VAL A 127 -8.68 10.37 26.15
C VAL A 127 -9.12 11.02 24.85
N ILE A 128 -9.33 12.34 24.87
CA ILE A 128 -9.62 13.10 23.64
C ILE A 128 -8.49 14.09 23.41
N VAL A 129 -7.97 14.12 22.17
CA VAL A 129 -7.03 15.15 21.71
C VAL A 129 -7.79 16.21 20.94
N VAL A 130 -7.53 17.48 21.27
CA VAL A 130 -8.16 18.67 20.68
C VAL A 130 -7.11 19.70 20.28
N ALA A 131 -7.49 20.72 19.50
CA ALA A 131 -6.64 21.89 19.29
C ALA A 131 -6.46 22.67 20.60
N SER A 132 -5.21 23.03 20.95
CA SER A 132 -4.86 23.68 22.23
C SER A 132 -5.51 25.04 22.41
N ASN A 133 -5.79 25.77 21.34
CA ASN A 133 -6.51 27.05 21.31
C ASN A 133 -7.98 26.91 20.85
N GLY A 134 -8.48 25.66 20.69
CA GLY A 134 -9.83 25.37 20.24
C GLY A 134 -10.89 25.52 21.32
N LYS A 135 -12.15 25.55 20.89
CA LYS A 135 -13.33 25.66 21.76
C LYS A 135 -13.34 24.65 22.91
N TYR A 136 -12.86 23.43 22.64
CA TYR A 136 -12.92 22.30 23.57
C TYR A 136 -11.65 22.11 24.41
N ALA A 137 -10.67 23.03 24.31
CA ALA A 137 -9.41 22.94 25.06
C ALA A 137 -9.53 23.01 26.60
N LYS A 138 -10.72 23.40 27.12
CA LYS A 138 -11.04 23.48 28.55
C LYS A 138 -12.04 22.42 28.98
N ALA A 139 -12.41 21.48 28.12
CA ALA A 139 -13.32 20.38 28.44
C ALA A 139 -12.77 19.52 29.59
N ARG A 140 -13.64 18.99 30.45
CA ARG A 140 -13.29 18.11 31.58
C ARG A 140 -14.14 16.84 31.62
N SER A 141 -15.17 16.76 30.80
CA SER A 141 -16.10 15.64 30.75
C SER A 141 -16.43 15.32 29.29
N ILE A 142 -16.80 14.07 29.01
CA ILE A 142 -17.32 13.68 27.69
C ILE A 142 -18.55 14.49 27.26
N LYS A 143 -19.35 14.99 28.23
CA LYS A 143 -20.52 15.82 27.96
C LYS A 143 -20.18 17.21 27.40
N ASP A 144 -18.97 17.71 27.68
CA ASP A 144 -18.52 19.03 27.19
C ASP A 144 -18.30 19.05 25.70
N PHE A 145 -18.30 17.87 25.04
CA PHE A 145 -18.10 17.72 23.58
C PHE A 145 -19.38 17.81 22.76
N SER A 146 -20.51 18.24 23.38
CA SER A 146 -21.74 18.49 22.63
C SER A 146 -21.52 19.49 21.50
N GLY A 147 -21.92 19.12 20.27
CA GLY A 147 -21.70 19.87 19.03
C GLY A 147 -20.30 19.74 18.44
N ALA A 148 -19.34 19.09 19.12
CA ALA A 148 -18.00 18.86 18.60
C ALA A 148 -17.98 17.83 17.46
N LYS A 149 -17.20 18.08 16.42
CA LYS A 149 -16.89 17.10 15.37
C LYS A 149 -15.80 16.17 15.88
N VAL A 150 -16.16 14.94 16.27
CA VAL A 150 -15.21 13.98 16.86
C VAL A 150 -15.14 12.72 16.03
N THR A 151 -13.94 12.16 15.90
CA THR A 151 -13.66 10.90 15.20
C THR A 151 -12.79 9.97 16.04
N ALA A 152 -12.52 8.78 15.51
CA ALA A 152 -11.58 7.80 16.05
C ALA A 152 -10.89 7.06 14.89
N GLN A 153 -9.86 6.26 15.18
CA GLN A 153 -9.21 5.45 14.16
C GLN A 153 -10.12 4.30 13.72
N GLN A 154 -10.16 4.05 12.42
CA GLN A 154 -10.96 2.96 11.83
C GLN A 154 -10.43 1.59 12.28
N GLY A 155 -11.36 0.68 12.59
CA GLY A 155 -11.01 -0.70 12.95
C GLY A 155 -10.40 -0.86 14.34
N VAL A 156 -10.44 0.19 15.20
CA VAL A 156 -10.06 0.09 16.61
C VAL A 156 -11.28 0.28 17.49
N TRP A 157 -11.21 -0.24 18.73
CA TRP A 157 -12.32 -0.20 19.70
C TRP A 157 -12.74 1.22 20.09
N HIS A 158 -11.88 2.22 19.92
CA HIS A 158 -12.21 3.63 20.18
C HIS A 158 -13.43 4.11 19.37
N VAL A 159 -13.72 3.51 18.21
CA VAL A 159 -14.94 3.80 17.43
C VAL A 159 -16.19 3.52 18.26
N ASN A 160 -16.15 2.49 19.11
CA ASN A 160 -17.27 2.11 19.98
C ASN A 160 -17.51 3.10 21.12
N LEU A 161 -16.57 3.99 21.40
CA LEU A 161 -16.69 5.05 22.40
C LEU A 161 -17.38 6.31 21.86
N LEU A 162 -17.35 6.52 20.53
CA LEU A 162 -17.96 7.69 19.90
C LEU A 162 -19.42 7.93 20.32
N PRO A 163 -20.30 6.90 20.40
CA PRO A 163 -21.69 7.08 20.85
C PRO A 163 -21.84 7.59 22.29
N GLN A 164 -20.81 7.45 23.14
CA GLN A 164 -20.85 7.98 24.51
C GLN A 164 -20.70 9.53 24.57
N LEU A 165 -20.30 10.15 23.47
CA LEU A 165 -20.21 11.61 23.32
C LEU A 165 -21.59 12.17 22.94
N GLU A 166 -22.48 12.26 23.90
CA GLU A 166 -23.85 12.73 23.69
C GLU A 166 -23.88 14.14 23.08
N GLY A 167 -24.60 14.30 21.95
CA GLY A 167 -24.72 15.56 21.24
C GLY A 167 -23.52 15.97 20.40
N ALA A 168 -22.44 15.16 20.34
CA ALA A 168 -21.34 15.39 19.42
C ALA A 168 -21.73 15.05 17.96
N LYS A 169 -21.08 15.72 17.01
CA LYS A 169 -21.21 15.44 15.58
C LYS A 169 -20.18 14.39 15.19
N LEU A 170 -20.55 13.12 15.33
CA LEU A 170 -19.66 12.01 15.05
C LEU A 170 -19.23 12.03 13.58
N GLN A 171 -17.93 11.95 13.34
CA GLN A 171 -17.34 11.94 12.01
C GLN A 171 -16.95 10.50 11.61
N THR A 172 -16.86 10.25 10.31
CA THR A 172 -16.38 8.98 9.78
C THR A 172 -15.00 8.63 10.35
N PRO A 173 -14.79 7.41 10.87
CA PRO A 173 -13.50 6.97 11.36
C PRO A 173 -12.41 7.07 10.28
N MET A 174 -11.20 7.48 10.69
CA MET A 174 -10.05 7.73 9.80
C MET A 174 -9.04 6.59 9.89
N GLY A 175 -8.23 6.42 8.84
CA GLY A 175 -7.34 5.27 8.69
C GLY A 175 -6.23 5.17 9.73
N ASP A 176 -5.67 6.29 10.16
CA ASP A 176 -4.56 6.36 11.12
C ASP A 176 -4.55 7.67 11.93
N PHE A 177 -3.72 7.72 12.99
CA PHE A 177 -3.58 8.91 13.83
C PHE A 177 -3.04 10.13 13.07
N SER A 178 -2.26 9.90 12.03
CA SER A 178 -1.69 10.95 11.19
C SER A 178 -2.77 11.73 10.46
N GLN A 179 -3.73 11.01 9.87
CA GLN A 179 -4.90 11.60 9.22
C GLN A 179 -5.76 12.39 10.21
N MET A 180 -5.97 11.86 11.43
CA MET A 180 -6.75 12.54 12.47
C MET A 180 -6.07 13.81 12.95
N ARG A 181 -4.75 13.81 13.17
CA ARG A 181 -3.96 15.01 13.52
C ARG A 181 -4.03 16.07 12.43
N GLN A 182 -3.94 15.66 11.15
CA GLN A 182 -4.08 16.58 10.00
C GLN A 182 -5.50 17.17 9.95
N ALA A 183 -6.53 16.36 10.14
CA ALA A 183 -7.91 16.80 10.16
C ALA A 183 -8.18 17.79 11.33
N LEU A 184 -7.55 17.55 12.49
CA LEU A 184 -7.61 18.44 13.64
C LEU A 184 -6.90 19.78 13.36
N THR A 185 -5.69 19.72 12.77
CA THR A 185 -4.91 20.93 12.41
C THR A 185 -5.62 21.78 11.39
N SER A 186 -6.31 21.16 10.42
CA SER A 186 -7.07 21.85 9.37
C SER A 186 -8.49 22.28 9.78
N GLY A 187 -8.93 21.95 11.01
CA GLY A 187 -10.25 22.30 11.51
C GLY A 187 -11.40 21.48 10.91
N VAL A 188 -11.11 20.39 10.23
CA VAL A 188 -12.12 19.44 9.71
C VAL A 188 -12.81 18.73 10.88
N ILE A 189 -12.05 18.40 11.94
CA ILE A 189 -12.55 17.86 13.20
C ILE A 189 -12.18 18.79 14.37
N ASP A 190 -12.90 18.69 15.47
CA ASP A 190 -12.63 19.42 16.71
C ASP A 190 -11.85 18.56 17.72
N GLY A 191 -11.85 17.24 17.54
CA GLY A 191 -11.10 16.30 18.37
C GLY A 191 -11.16 14.87 17.85
N TYR A 192 -10.29 14.03 18.40
CA TYR A 192 -10.30 12.59 18.16
C TYR A 192 -10.06 11.81 19.44
N ILE A 193 -10.67 10.63 19.53
CA ILE A 193 -10.45 9.71 20.66
C ILE A 193 -9.12 9.00 20.45
N SER A 194 -8.31 8.97 21.50
CA SER A 194 -6.99 8.36 21.53
C SER A 194 -6.72 7.70 22.88
N GLU A 195 -5.53 7.15 23.01
CA GLU A 195 -4.99 6.63 24.26
C GLU A 195 -4.05 7.65 24.91
N ARG A 196 -3.99 7.61 26.24
CA ARG A 196 -3.18 8.55 27.01
C ARG A 196 -1.73 8.68 26.51
N PRO A 197 -0.95 7.61 26.25
CA PRO A 197 0.43 7.75 25.76
C PRO A 197 0.52 8.45 24.41
N GLU A 198 -0.37 8.12 23.47
CA GLU A 198 -0.42 8.78 22.15
C GLU A 198 -0.79 10.25 22.28
N ALA A 199 -1.79 10.56 23.10
CA ALA A 199 -2.23 11.93 23.32
C ALA A 199 -1.15 12.80 23.99
N MET A 200 -0.42 12.27 24.98
CA MET A 200 0.74 12.93 25.58
C MET A 200 1.84 13.18 24.55
N THR A 201 2.05 12.21 23.67
CA THR A 201 2.98 12.30 22.54
C THR A 201 2.59 13.41 21.59
N ALA A 202 1.32 13.45 21.16
CA ALA A 202 0.82 14.48 20.25
C ALA A 202 0.99 15.89 20.87
N GLU A 203 0.66 16.07 22.16
CA GLU A 203 0.82 17.33 22.88
C GLU A 203 2.29 17.74 23.08
N THR A 204 3.18 16.76 23.30
CA THR A 204 4.61 17.01 23.46
C THR A 204 5.27 17.36 22.11
N ALA A 205 4.92 16.62 21.06
CA ALA A 205 5.47 16.82 19.74
C ALA A 205 4.98 18.11 19.08
N ASN A 206 3.71 18.49 19.30
CA ASN A 206 3.14 19.69 18.69
C ASN A 206 2.23 20.43 19.68
N LYS A 207 2.65 21.63 20.10
CA LYS A 207 1.92 22.49 21.05
C LYS A 207 0.56 22.98 20.53
N ALA A 208 0.24 22.78 19.27
CA ALA A 208 -1.11 23.02 18.75
C ALA A 208 -2.13 21.99 19.21
N PHE A 209 -1.69 20.83 19.72
CA PHE A 209 -2.54 19.79 20.28
C PHE A 209 -2.60 19.86 21.80
N LYS A 210 -3.69 19.38 22.36
CA LYS A 210 -3.89 19.26 23.79
C LYS A 210 -4.65 17.99 24.13
N MET A 211 -4.10 17.20 25.04
CA MET A 211 -4.78 16.08 25.66
C MET A 211 -5.80 16.59 26.69
N ILE A 212 -7.02 16.11 26.63
CA ILE A 212 -8.05 16.40 27.61
C ILE A 212 -8.09 15.27 28.65
N THR A 213 -7.74 15.61 29.89
CA THR A 213 -7.92 14.71 31.03
C THR A 213 -9.36 14.80 31.51
N LEU A 214 -10.10 13.69 31.38
CA LEU A 214 -11.51 13.62 31.70
C LEU A 214 -11.73 13.24 33.18
N THR A 215 -12.45 14.04 33.92
CA THR A 215 -12.88 13.69 35.30
C THR A 215 -14.05 12.71 35.32
N LYS A 216 -14.88 12.74 34.27
CA LYS A 216 -15.89 11.73 33.93
C LYS A 216 -15.61 11.30 32.51
N GLY A 217 -14.89 10.18 32.42
CA GLY A 217 -14.38 9.62 31.14
C GLY A 217 -15.33 8.62 30.53
N PHE A 218 -14.78 7.89 29.57
CA PHE A 218 -15.48 6.81 28.88
C PHE A 218 -15.66 5.58 29.76
N THR A 219 -16.76 4.87 29.56
CA THR A 219 -16.93 3.51 30.09
C THR A 219 -16.27 2.53 29.13
N VAL A 220 -15.28 1.75 29.61
CA VAL A 220 -14.46 0.84 28.82
C VAL A 220 -14.43 -0.53 29.48
N SER A 221 -14.47 -1.60 28.67
CA SER A 221 -14.22 -2.95 29.19
C SER A 221 -12.72 -3.16 29.45
N GLU A 222 -12.37 -4.00 30.44
CA GLU A 222 -10.97 -4.33 30.72
C GLU A 222 -10.25 -4.92 29.49
N SER A 223 -10.95 -5.72 28.69
CA SER A 223 -10.39 -6.31 27.46
C SER A 223 -10.09 -5.28 26.38
N ASP A 224 -10.86 -4.20 26.31
CA ASP A 224 -10.62 -3.16 25.30
C ASP A 224 -9.50 -2.22 25.73
N ALA A 225 -9.38 -1.94 27.04
CA ALA A 225 -8.28 -1.16 27.60
C ALA A 225 -6.93 -1.90 27.60
N ALA A 226 -6.94 -3.23 27.60
CA ALA A 226 -5.71 -4.04 27.57
C ALA A 226 -5.01 -3.96 26.20
N ILE A 227 -3.68 -3.97 26.23
CA ILE A 227 -2.84 -4.10 25.04
C ILE A 227 -2.02 -5.38 25.16
N ALA A 228 -2.07 -6.24 24.14
CA ALA A 228 -1.48 -7.56 24.14
C ALA A 228 -0.80 -7.90 22.80
N ILE A 229 0.12 -8.86 22.84
CA ILE A 229 0.77 -9.39 21.63
C ILE A 229 -0.21 -10.31 20.91
N GLY A 230 -0.47 -10.02 19.61
CA GLY A 230 -1.25 -10.90 18.76
C GLY A 230 -0.41 -12.06 18.23
N MET A 231 -0.96 -13.28 18.26
CA MET A 231 -0.31 -14.51 17.84
C MET A 231 -1.27 -15.40 17.06
N LYS A 232 -0.76 -16.33 16.26
CA LYS A 232 -1.63 -17.35 15.64
C LYS A 232 -2.30 -18.21 16.71
N LYS A 233 -3.50 -18.68 16.43
CA LYS A 233 -4.14 -19.68 17.29
C LYS A 233 -3.31 -20.98 17.31
N GLY A 234 -3.05 -21.50 18.49
CA GLY A 234 -2.28 -22.71 18.68
C GLY A 234 -0.76 -22.50 18.54
N ASP A 235 -0.27 -21.26 18.57
CA ASP A 235 1.17 -20.98 18.58
C ASP A 235 1.78 -21.45 19.92
N ASP A 236 2.74 -22.36 19.85
CA ASP A 236 3.42 -22.97 20.99
C ASP A 236 4.30 -21.98 21.77
N ARG A 237 4.68 -20.87 21.15
CA ARG A 237 5.47 -19.80 21.77
C ARG A 237 4.68 -18.94 22.76
N LEU A 238 3.33 -19.04 22.80
CA LEU A 238 2.49 -18.20 23.65
C LEU A 238 2.86 -18.27 25.14
N THR A 239 3.19 -19.46 25.63
CA THR A 239 3.62 -19.64 27.03
C THR A 239 4.92 -18.90 27.31
N ALA A 240 5.91 -19.01 26.43
CA ALA A 240 7.20 -18.32 26.58
C ALA A 240 7.03 -16.78 26.47
N VAL A 241 6.17 -16.30 25.56
CA VAL A 241 5.84 -14.88 25.46
C VAL A 241 5.22 -14.37 26.76
N ASN A 242 4.25 -15.09 27.33
CA ASN A 242 3.63 -14.71 28.60
C ASN A 242 4.63 -14.67 29.76
N GLN A 243 5.53 -15.64 29.85
CA GLN A 243 6.58 -15.63 30.88
C GLN A 243 7.46 -14.38 30.80
N VAL A 244 7.83 -13.95 29.58
CA VAL A 244 8.60 -12.71 29.37
C VAL A 244 7.81 -11.49 29.84
N LEU A 245 6.53 -11.40 29.47
CA LEU A 245 5.69 -10.26 29.81
C LEU A 245 5.41 -10.18 31.31
N ASP A 246 5.14 -11.31 31.97
CA ASP A 246 4.86 -11.37 33.39
C ASP A 246 6.09 -11.05 34.26
N ALA A 247 7.30 -11.29 33.73
CA ALA A 247 8.56 -10.92 34.37
C ALA A 247 8.83 -9.40 34.37
N ILE A 248 8.12 -8.60 33.56
CA ILE A 248 8.27 -7.15 33.51
C ILE A 248 7.34 -6.51 34.55
N SER A 249 7.92 -5.94 35.58
CA SER A 249 7.17 -5.29 36.64
C SER A 249 6.40 -4.05 36.13
N GLN A 250 5.29 -3.69 36.79
CA GLN A 250 4.53 -2.50 36.43
C GLN A 250 5.39 -1.22 36.45
N LYS A 251 6.32 -1.11 37.40
CA LYS A 251 7.26 0.01 37.48
C LYS A 251 8.15 0.10 36.24
N GLU A 252 8.66 -1.04 35.77
CA GLU A 252 9.48 -1.07 34.54
C GLU A 252 8.65 -0.76 33.29
N ARG A 253 7.41 -1.22 33.21
CA ARG A 253 6.50 -0.90 32.11
C ARG A 253 6.25 0.62 32.01
N LEU A 254 5.95 1.28 33.13
CA LEU A 254 5.75 2.73 33.16
C LEU A 254 7.03 3.50 32.84
N ALA A 255 8.17 3.12 33.45
CA ALA A 255 9.44 3.76 33.15
C ALA A 255 9.86 3.60 31.67
N LEU A 256 9.57 2.45 31.07
CA LEU A 256 9.82 2.25 29.64
C LEU A 256 8.91 3.12 28.78
N MET A 257 7.63 3.25 29.11
CA MET A 257 6.70 4.12 28.40
C MET A 257 7.14 5.60 28.48
N ASP A 258 7.49 6.08 29.67
CA ASP A 258 7.97 7.45 29.88
C ASP A 258 9.25 7.72 29.06
N LYS A 259 10.16 6.74 29.02
CA LYS A 259 11.37 6.82 28.20
C LYS A 259 11.02 6.91 26.71
N MET A 260 10.06 6.15 26.23
CA MET A 260 9.66 6.18 24.83
C MET A 260 8.98 7.49 24.45
N ILE A 261 8.15 8.05 25.34
CA ILE A 261 7.56 9.39 25.15
C ILE A 261 8.64 10.48 24.99
N GLN A 262 9.74 10.36 25.74
CA GLN A 262 10.85 11.34 25.66
C GLN A 262 11.74 11.16 24.41
N GLN A 263 11.88 9.95 23.92
CA GLN A 263 12.79 9.59 22.81
C GLN A 263 12.14 9.63 21.42
N GLN A 264 10.84 9.81 21.36
CA GLN A 264 10.13 9.87 20.09
C GLN A 264 10.57 11.05 19.22
N PRO A 265 10.42 10.97 17.89
CA PRO A 265 10.60 12.12 17.02
C PRO A 265 9.67 13.26 17.45
N SER A 266 10.20 14.47 17.59
CA SER A 266 9.44 15.68 17.92
C SER A 266 9.55 16.70 16.79
N GLU A 267 8.51 17.53 16.61
CA GLU A 267 8.65 18.70 15.75
C GLU A 267 9.77 19.62 16.24
N PRO A 268 10.45 20.36 15.36
CA PRO A 268 11.37 21.43 15.76
C PRO A 268 10.68 22.37 16.74
N LYS A 269 11.37 22.73 17.84
CA LYS A 269 10.80 23.56 18.91
C LYS A 269 10.16 24.83 18.36
N ALA A 270 8.95 25.13 18.83
CA ALA A 270 8.08 26.21 18.35
C ALA A 270 8.56 27.65 18.68
N ASP A 271 9.76 27.84 19.20
CA ASP A 271 10.33 29.15 19.59
C ASP A 271 11.03 29.91 18.44
N GLU A 272 11.23 29.30 17.30
CA GLU A 272 11.66 30.02 16.09
C GLU A 272 10.44 30.38 15.26
N ALA A 273 10.38 31.64 14.76
CA ALA A 273 9.34 32.11 13.86
C ALA A 273 9.08 31.04 12.79
N LYS A 274 7.85 30.47 12.77
CA LYS A 274 7.53 29.33 11.89
C LYS A 274 8.04 29.61 10.49
N PRO A 275 8.99 28.83 9.96
CA PRO A 275 9.51 29.05 8.63
C PRO A 275 8.34 29.02 7.63
N SER A 276 8.42 29.80 6.55
CA SER A 276 7.37 29.80 5.53
C SER A 276 7.13 28.38 5.01
N PHE A 277 5.91 28.09 4.55
CA PHE A 277 5.54 26.79 3.97
C PHE A 277 6.55 26.29 2.95
N ILE A 278 7.02 27.17 2.05
CA ILE A 278 8.01 26.84 1.02
C ILE A 278 9.34 26.41 1.65
N LYS A 279 9.80 27.14 2.68
CA LYS A 279 11.06 26.83 3.36
C LYS A 279 11.00 25.50 4.11
N GLN A 280 9.86 25.19 4.74
CA GLN A 280 9.63 23.90 5.39
C GLN A 280 9.60 22.76 4.36
N THR A 281 8.83 22.92 3.29
CA THR A 281 8.74 21.94 2.19
C THR A 281 10.11 21.64 1.60
N TRP A 282 10.91 22.67 1.36
CA TRP A 282 12.28 22.53 0.85
C TRP A 282 13.21 21.79 1.83
N SER A 283 13.14 22.12 3.12
CA SER A 283 13.91 21.45 4.17
C SER A 283 13.57 19.96 4.25
N ILE A 284 12.28 19.61 4.20
CA ILE A 284 11.84 18.20 4.19
C ILE A 284 12.40 17.47 2.97
N PHE A 285 12.32 18.11 1.79
CA PHE A 285 12.87 17.53 0.57
C PHE A 285 14.36 17.28 0.67
N GLN A 286 15.14 18.29 1.13
CA GLN A 286 16.59 18.15 1.30
C GLN A 286 16.99 17.05 2.28
N SER A 287 16.26 16.91 3.38
CA SER A 287 16.54 15.89 4.39
C SER A 287 16.18 14.48 3.92
N ASN A 288 15.15 14.32 3.06
CA ASN A 288 14.57 13.02 2.73
C ASN A 288 14.68 12.65 1.23
N TRP A 289 15.42 13.40 0.42
CA TRP A 289 15.48 13.20 -1.04
C TRP A 289 15.90 11.78 -1.45
N LYS A 290 16.79 11.13 -0.70
CA LYS A 290 17.24 9.75 -0.97
C LYS A 290 16.09 8.75 -0.83
N GLN A 291 15.22 8.96 0.17
CA GLN A 291 14.06 8.12 0.41
C GLN A 291 13.02 8.32 -0.71
N PHE A 292 12.74 9.56 -1.10
CA PHE A 292 11.85 9.85 -2.22
C PHE A 292 12.38 9.29 -3.53
N LEU A 293 13.69 9.37 -3.78
CA LEU A 293 14.31 8.81 -4.98
C LEU A 293 14.19 7.28 -5.03
N ARG A 294 14.42 6.59 -3.91
CA ARG A 294 14.24 5.13 -3.82
C ARG A 294 12.79 4.73 -4.07
N GLY A 295 11.85 5.43 -3.43
CA GLY A 295 10.42 5.20 -3.64
C GLY A 295 10.01 5.43 -5.10
N THR A 296 10.50 6.51 -5.73
CA THR A 296 10.29 6.79 -7.16
C THR A 296 10.85 5.67 -8.06
N GLY A 297 12.08 5.19 -7.75
CA GLY A 297 12.68 4.08 -8.46
C GLY A 297 11.85 2.80 -8.37
N MET A 298 11.31 2.49 -7.20
CA MET A 298 10.45 1.32 -6.99
C MET A 298 9.11 1.47 -7.72
N THR A 299 8.48 2.65 -7.68
CA THR A 299 7.29 2.98 -8.47
C THR A 299 7.52 2.73 -9.96
N LEU A 300 8.62 3.25 -10.52
CA LEU A 300 8.97 3.06 -11.92
C LEU A 300 9.24 1.59 -12.26
N LEU A 301 9.97 0.88 -11.42
CA LEU A 301 10.31 -0.53 -11.63
C LEU A 301 9.04 -1.39 -11.69
N ILE A 302 8.16 -1.26 -10.72
CA ILE A 302 6.92 -2.03 -10.67
C ILE A 302 6.02 -1.68 -11.86
N SER A 303 5.84 -0.38 -12.14
CA SER A 303 4.99 0.08 -13.25
C SER A 303 5.53 -0.39 -14.60
N MET A 304 6.83 -0.29 -14.83
CA MET A 304 7.45 -0.67 -16.10
C MET A 304 7.37 -2.18 -16.33
N ILE A 305 7.81 -2.99 -15.35
CA ILE A 305 7.76 -4.45 -15.48
C ILE A 305 6.30 -4.91 -15.56
N GLY A 306 5.41 -4.35 -14.72
CA GLY A 306 3.99 -4.67 -14.73
C GLY A 306 3.32 -4.36 -16.06
N THR A 307 3.63 -3.20 -16.67
CA THR A 307 3.08 -2.83 -17.98
C THR A 307 3.60 -3.72 -19.10
N ILE A 308 4.91 -3.98 -19.13
CA ILE A 308 5.51 -4.86 -20.18
C ILE A 308 4.95 -6.27 -20.08
N THR A 309 4.91 -6.83 -18.87
CA THR A 309 4.37 -8.19 -18.64
C THR A 309 2.88 -8.22 -18.93
N GLY A 310 2.13 -7.20 -18.49
CA GLY A 310 0.71 -7.06 -18.78
C GLY A 310 0.41 -6.93 -20.27
N LEU A 311 1.22 -6.16 -21.02
CA LEU A 311 1.11 -6.10 -22.48
C LEU A 311 1.31 -7.48 -23.12
N PHE A 312 2.31 -8.24 -22.65
CA PHE A 312 2.55 -9.59 -23.15
C PHE A 312 1.37 -10.53 -22.86
N ILE A 313 0.85 -10.52 -21.65
CA ILE A 313 -0.37 -11.27 -21.27
C ILE A 313 -1.55 -10.84 -22.15
N GLY A 314 -1.75 -9.54 -22.30
CA GLY A 314 -2.83 -8.98 -23.12
C GLY A 314 -2.73 -9.36 -24.60
N LEU A 315 -1.50 -9.36 -25.17
CA LEU A 315 -1.26 -9.82 -26.54
C LEU A 315 -1.64 -11.29 -26.71
N LEU A 316 -1.22 -12.17 -25.82
CA LEU A 316 -1.56 -13.59 -25.88
C LEU A 316 -3.09 -13.81 -25.81
N ILE A 317 -3.74 -13.15 -24.89
CA ILE A 317 -5.20 -13.26 -24.70
C ILE A 317 -5.95 -12.65 -25.89
N GLY A 318 -5.55 -11.45 -26.34
CA GLY A 318 -6.19 -10.77 -27.47
C GLY A 318 -6.08 -11.58 -28.76
N ILE A 319 -4.92 -12.16 -29.06
CA ILE A 319 -4.72 -13.07 -30.20
C ILE A 319 -5.58 -14.32 -30.07
N TYR A 320 -5.60 -14.95 -28.89
CA TYR A 320 -6.41 -16.13 -28.64
C TYR A 320 -7.91 -15.87 -28.85
N ARG A 321 -8.43 -14.76 -28.32
CA ARG A 321 -9.86 -14.41 -28.42
C ARG A 321 -10.31 -14.01 -29.82
N THR A 322 -9.37 -13.65 -30.71
CA THR A 322 -9.64 -13.33 -32.11
C THR A 322 -9.35 -14.50 -33.06
N ALA A 323 -8.86 -15.62 -32.51
CA ALA A 323 -8.58 -16.82 -33.30
C ALA A 323 -9.87 -17.45 -33.87
N PRO A 324 -9.85 -18.02 -35.07
CA PRO A 324 -10.97 -18.72 -35.67
C PRO A 324 -11.39 -19.93 -34.81
N LYS A 325 -12.64 -20.33 -34.95
CA LYS A 325 -13.16 -21.50 -34.23
C LYS A 325 -12.35 -22.75 -34.60
N ALA A 326 -11.97 -23.52 -33.61
CA ALA A 326 -11.25 -24.76 -33.79
C ALA A 326 -12.09 -25.79 -34.56
N LYS A 327 -11.44 -26.56 -35.42
CA LYS A 327 -12.08 -27.65 -36.16
C LYS A 327 -12.17 -28.91 -35.26
N GLY A 328 -13.36 -29.52 -35.20
CA GLY A 328 -13.64 -30.70 -34.38
C GLY A 328 -14.28 -30.38 -33.02
N ASN A 329 -15.22 -31.24 -32.59
CA ASN A 329 -16.08 -30.99 -31.44
C ASN A 329 -15.30 -30.82 -30.11
N LEU A 330 -14.28 -31.67 -29.87
CA LEU A 330 -13.50 -31.62 -28.64
C LEU A 330 -12.61 -30.36 -28.59
N ALA A 331 -11.96 -30.03 -29.70
CA ALA A 331 -11.15 -28.82 -29.78
C ALA A 331 -11.95 -27.53 -29.66
N ALA A 332 -13.15 -27.51 -30.30
CA ALA A 332 -14.08 -26.39 -30.18
C ALA A 332 -14.61 -26.23 -28.74
N LEU A 333 -14.92 -27.35 -28.05
CA LEU A 333 -15.32 -27.33 -26.66
C LEU A 333 -14.19 -26.80 -25.75
N ALA A 334 -12.98 -27.30 -25.92
CA ALA A 334 -11.80 -26.84 -25.18
C ALA A 334 -11.55 -25.33 -25.39
N GLN A 335 -11.62 -24.87 -26.66
CA GLN A 335 -11.50 -23.43 -26.98
C GLN A 335 -12.60 -22.60 -26.31
N ARG A 336 -13.85 -23.08 -26.29
CA ARG A 336 -14.96 -22.40 -25.64
C ARG A 336 -14.78 -22.31 -24.12
N LEU A 337 -14.37 -23.41 -23.46
CA LEU A 337 -14.14 -23.45 -22.02
C LEU A 337 -12.99 -22.54 -21.62
N PHE A 338 -11.85 -22.63 -22.33
CA PHE A 338 -10.70 -21.76 -22.05
C PHE A 338 -11.00 -20.29 -22.34
N GLY A 339 -11.73 -19.99 -23.42
CA GLY A 339 -12.22 -18.64 -23.72
C GLY A 339 -13.16 -18.12 -22.63
N GLY A 340 -14.02 -18.98 -22.07
CA GLY A 340 -14.87 -18.66 -20.92
C GLY A 340 -14.04 -18.27 -19.68
N LEU A 341 -13.00 -19.04 -19.35
CA LEU A 341 -12.09 -18.73 -18.24
C LEU A 341 -11.37 -17.40 -18.45
N LEU A 342 -10.90 -17.12 -19.67
CA LEU A 342 -10.29 -15.83 -19.99
C LEU A 342 -11.26 -14.66 -19.87
N ASN A 343 -12.53 -14.84 -20.24
CA ASN A 343 -13.54 -13.80 -20.03
C ASN A 343 -13.78 -13.54 -18.55
N VAL A 344 -13.91 -14.58 -17.72
CA VAL A 344 -14.02 -14.44 -16.27
C VAL A 344 -12.81 -13.69 -15.70
N TYR A 345 -11.59 -14.05 -16.12
CA TYR A 345 -10.38 -13.34 -15.72
C TYR A 345 -10.47 -11.83 -16.05
N ILE A 346 -10.83 -11.50 -17.30
CA ILE A 346 -10.92 -10.10 -17.75
C ILE A 346 -12.00 -9.34 -16.95
N GLU A 347 -13.17 -9.94 -16.76
CA GLU A 347 -14.28 -9.31 -16.03
C GLU A 347 -13.94 -9.10 -14.56
N VAL A 348 -13.32 -10.07 -13.89
CA VAL A 348 -12.91 -9.97 -12.49
C VAL A 348 -11.86 -8.87 -12.30
N PHE A 349 -10.78 -8.89 -13.10
CA PHE A 349 -9.67 -7.94 -12.90
C PHE A 349 -9.98 -6.52 -13.39
N ARG A 350 -10.92 -6.35 -14.30
CA ARG A 350 -11.42 -5.02 -14.69
C ARG A 350 -12.60 -4.54 -13.84
N GLY A 351 -13.32 -5.46 -13.21
CA GLY A 351 -14.50 -5.17 -12.39
C GLY A 351 -14.21 -4.95 -10.90
N THR A 352 -12.98 -5.22 -10.44
CA THR A 352 -12.61 -5.06 -9.03
C THR A 352 -11.45 -4.06 -8.86
N PRO A 353 -11.43 -3.28 -7.75
CA PRO A 353 -10.32 -2.36 -7.48
C PRO A 353 -9.00 -3.09 -7.23
N MET A 354 -7.87 -2.56 -7.74
CA MET A 354 -6.55 -3.18 -7.58
C MET A 354 -6.14 -3.30 -6.09
N ILE A 355 -6.59 -2.41 -5.22
CA ILE A 355 -6.35 -2.51 -3.76
C ILE A 355 -6.95 -3.81 -3.19
N VAL A 356 -8.17 -4.19 -3.60
CA VAL A 356 -8.83 -5.44 -3.17
C VAL A 356 -8.10 -6.64 -3.74
N GLN A 357 -7.73 -6.59 -5.03
CA GLN A 357 -6.93 -7.63 -5.69
C GLN A 357 -5.61 -7.87 -4.95
N SER A 358 -4.95 -6.79 -4.53
CA SER A 358 -3.68 -6.85 -3.79
C SER A 358 -3.83 -7.60 -2.48
N MET A 359 -4.89 -7.33 -1.71
CA MET A 359 -5.18 -8.03 -0.46
C MET A 359 -5.43 -9.53 -0.69
N VAL A 360 -6.29 -9.85 -1.66
CA VAL A 360 -6.67 -11.24 -1.97
C VAL A 360 -5.45 -12.03 -2.50
N ILE A 361 -4.69 -11.46 -3.43
CA ILE A 361 -3.53 -12.16 -4.02
C ILE A 361 -2.41 -12.31 -2.99
N TYR A 362 -2.05 -11.25 -2.26
CA TYR A 362 -0.90 -11.29 -1.36
C TYR A 362 -1.15 -12.10 -0.10
N TYR A 363 -2.25 -11.81 0.62
CA TYR A 363 -2.58 -12.49 1.87
C TYR A 363 -3.38 -13.77 1.64
N GLY A 364 -4.32 -13.76 0.67
CA GLY A 364 -5.16 -14.92 0.40
C GLY A 364 -4.39 -16.12 -0.13
N THR A 365 -3.40 -15.93 -1.02
CA THR A 365 -2.56 -17.04 -1.50
C THR A 365 -1.72 -17.65 -0.38
N ALA A 366 -1.18 -16.82 0.52
CA ALA A 366 -0.42 -17.30 1.66
C ALA A 366 -1.31 -18.08 2.65
N GLN A 367 -2.53 -17.58 2.89
CA GLN A 367 -3.49 -18.24 3.80
C GLN A 367 -4.04 -19.55 3.22
N ALA A 368 -4.41 -19.56 1.92
CA ALA A 368 -5.06 -20.71 1.29
C ALA A 368 -4.07 -21.82 0.88
N PHE A 369 -2.86 -21.45 0.45
CA PHE A 369 -1.90 -22.37 -0.16
C PHE A 369 -0.57 -22.45 0.59
N GLY A 370 -0.37 -21.66 1.65
CA GLY A 370 0.91 -21.59 2.37
C GLY A 370 2.05 -20.93 1.57
N ILE A 371 1.75 -20.29 0.42
CA ILE A 371 2.74 -19.71 -0.47
C ILE A 371 3.06 -18.28 -0.03
N SER A 372 4.26 -18.07 0.52
CA SER A 372 4.74 -16.73 0.87
C SER A 372 5.50 -16.11 -0.31
N ILE A 373 4.91 -15.10 -0.94
CA ILE A 373 5.50 -14.34 -2.04
C ILE A 373 6.17 -13.09 -1.45
N ASP A 374 7.36 -12.72 -1.95
CA ASP A 374 7.98 -11.42 -1.66
C ASP A 374 7.05 -10.27 -2.06
N ARG A 375 7.06 -9.14 -1.30
CA ARG A 375 6.16 -8.01 -1.52
C ARG A 375 6.33 -7.35 -2.87
N THR A 376 7.59 -7.15 -3.29
CA THR A 376 7.91 -6.51 -4.57
C THR A 376 7.51 -7.42 -5.73
N LEU A 377 7.79 -8.72 -5.60
CA LEU A 377 7.35 -9.69 -6.59
C LEU A 377 5.82 -9.78 -6.67
N ALA A 378 5.14 -9.79 -5.53
CA ALA A 378 3.67 -9.76 -5.48
C ALA A 378 3.12 -8.50 -6.15
N ALA A 379 3.71 -7.33 -5.89
CA ALA A 379 3.34 -6.07 -6.54
C ALA A 379 3.46 -6.15 -8.07
N ILE A 380 4.59 -6.66 -8.56
CA ILE A 380 4.82 -6.84 -10.00
C ILE A 380 3.78 -7.79 -10.60
N VAL A 381 3.51 -8.92 -9.95
CA VAL A 381 2.51 -9.90 -10.41
C VAL A 381 1.11 -9.29 -10.42
N ILE A 382 0.71 -8.58 -9.37
CA ILE A 382 -0.61 -7.94 -9.27
C ILE A 382 -0.80 -6.91 -10.38
N VAL A 383 0.16 -6.00 -10.57
CA VAL A 383 0.11 -5.00 -11.64
C VAL A 383 0.10 -5.68 -13.01
N SER A 384 0.92 -6.72 -13.23
CA SER A 384 0.97 -7.46 -14.49
C SER A 384 -0.36 -8.13 -14.85
N ILE A 385 -0.99 -8.78 -13.89
CA ILE A 385 -2.27 -9.47 -14.08
C ILE A 385 -3.39 -8.43 -14.31
N ASN A 386 -3.41 -7.37 -13.54
CA ASN A 386 -4.40 -6.29 -13.70
C ASN A 386 -4.26 -5.64 -15.08
N THR A 387 -3.06 -5.16 -15.42
CA THR A 387 -2.76 -4.54 -16.72
C THR A 387 -3.02 -5.51 -17.88
N GLY A 388 -2.73 -6.81 -17.71
CA GLY A 388 -2.99 -7.84 -18.72
C GLY A 388 -4.48 -7.93 -19.11
N ALA A 389 -5.38 -7.77 -18.15
CA ALA A 389 -6.81 -7.74 -18.41
C ALA A 389 -7.23 -6.53 -19.25
N TYR A 390 -6.73 -5.33 -18.93
CA TYR A 390 -6.96 -4.11 -19.73
C TYR A 390 -6.34 -4.22 -21.11
N MET A 391 -5.08 -4.63 -21.18
CA MET A 391 -4.35 -4.78 -22.44
C MET A 391 -4.97 -5.81 -23.38
N SER A 392 -5.62 -6.85 -22.84
CA SER A 392 -6.30 -7.85 -23.68
C SER A 392 -7.43 -7.25 -24.52
N GLU A 393 -8.18 -6.30 -23.96
CA GLU A 393 -9.23 -5.57 -24.67
C GLU A 393 -8.65 -4.54 -25.65
N ILE A 394 -7.57 -3.84 -25.26
CA ILE A 394 -6.87 -2.90 -26.13
C ILE A 394 -6.32 -3.64 -27.36
N VAL A 395 -5.68 -4.78 -27.17
CA VAL A 395 -5.16 -5.63 -28.25
C VAL A 395 -6.27 -6.15 -29.14
N ARG A 396 -7.35 -6.63 -28.53
CA ARG A 396 -8.52 -7.10 -29.28
C ARG A 396 -9.10 -5.97 -30.16
N GLY A 397 -9.26 -4.78 -29.60
CA GLY A 397 -9.68 -3.60 -30.35
C GLY A 397 -8.72 -3.25 -31.47
N GLY A 398 -7.40 -3.29 -31.21
CA GLY A 398 -6.36 -3.06 -32.21
C GLY A 398 -6.37 -4.06 -33.37
N ILE A 399 -6.68 -5.36 -33.08
CA ILE A 399 -6.83 -6.38 -34.14
C ILE A 399 -8.06 -6.10 -35.00
N PHE A 400 -9.19 -5.72 -34.39
CA PHE A 400 -10.41 -5.38 -35.14
C PHE A 400 -10.31 -4.07 -35.93
N ALA A 401 -9.38 -3.18 -35.56
CA ALA A 401 -9.13 -1.94 -36.29
C ALA A 401 -8.30 -2.16 -37.57
N VAL A 402 -7.69 -3.34 -37.77
CA VAL A 402 -7.00 -3.67 -39.03
C VAL A 402 -8.04 -3.96 -40.10
N ASP A 403 -7.86 -3.35 -41.27
CA ASP A 403 -8.76 -3.49 -42.42
C ASP A 403 -8.98 -4.96 -42.79
N LYS A 404 -10.25 -5.35 -42.99
CA LYS A 404 -10.63 -6.73 -43.32
C LYS A 404 -10.02 -7.21 -44.63
N GLY A 405 -9.82 -6.31 -45.57
CA GLY A 405 -9.14 -6.59 -46.86
C GLY A 405 -7.72 -7.13 -46.66
N GLN A 406 -7.01 -6.79 -45.58
CA GLN A 406 -5.71 -7.36 -45.26
C GLN A 406 -5.80 -8.86 -44.94
N PHE A 407 -6.85 -9.28 -44.27
CA PHE A 407 -7.11 -10.70 -43.96
C PHE A 407 -7.53 -11.46 -45.22
N GLU A 408 -8.37 -10.86 -46.07
CA GLU A 408 -8.87 -11.44 -47.31
C GLU A 408 -7.74 -11.60 -48.33
N ALA A 409 -6.93 -10.56 -48.53
CA ALA A 409 -5.75 -10.61 -49.40
C ALA A 409 -4.73 -11.66 -48.96
N ALA A 410 -4.45 -11.73 -47.64
CA ALA A 410 -3.57 -12.78 -47.11
C ALA A 410 -4.10 -14.20 -47.39
N THR A 411 -5.41 -14.38 -47.20
CA THR A 411 -6.07 -15.67 -47.49
C THR A 411 -6.01 -16.03 -48.97
N ALA A 412 -6.23 -15.06 -49.86
CA ALA A 412 -6.13 -15.23 -51.29
C ALA A 412 -4.69 -15.63 -51.76
N LEU A 413 -3.67 -15.14 -51.02
CA LEU A 413 -2.26 -15.51 -51.23
C LEU A 413 -1.88 -16.86 -50.58
N GLY A 414 -2.84 -17.57 -49.97
CA GLY A 414 -2.62 -18.87 -49.33
C GLY A 414 -1.99 -18.82 -47.93
N PHE A 415 -1.96 -17.66 -47.27
CA PHE A 415 -1.46 -17.57 -45.91
C PHE A 415 -2.42 -18.28 -44.92
N THR A 416 -1.85 -19.06 -44.02
CA THR A 416 -2.60 -19.56 -42.86
C THR A 416 -2.91 -18.41 -41.91
N HIS A 417 -3.96 -18.58 -41.08
CA HIS A 417 -4.29 -17.56 -40.07
C HIS A 417 -3.10 -17.14 -39.19
N GLY A 418 -2.28 -18.08 -38.77
CA GLY A 418 -1.08 -17.78 -37.97
C GLY A 418 -0.02 -16.98 -38.75
N GLN A 419 0.14 -17.23 -40.04
CA GLN A 419 1.02 -16.44 -40.90
C GLN A 419 0.48 -15.03 -41.12
N THR A 420 -0.83 -14.91 -41.39
CA THR A 420 -1.52 -13.62 -41.52
C THR A 420 -1.37 -12.79 -40.23
N MET A 421 -1.67 -13.39 -39.07
CA MET A 421 -1.51 -12.70 -37.77
C MET A 421 -0.06 -12.23 -37.56
N ARG A 422 0.91 -13.10 -37.76
CA ARG A 422 2.33 -12.80 -37.43
C ARG A 422 2.98 -11.81 -38.39
N GLN A 423 2.69 -11.90 -39.69
CA GLN A 423 3.41 -11.17 -40.72
C GLN A 423 2.72 -9.88 -41.16
N ILE A 424 1.38 -9.84 -41.04
CA ILE A 424 0.56 -8.73 -41.55
C ILE A 424 -0.13 -7.98 -40.42
N VAL A 425 -0.91 -8.69 -39.59
CA VAL A 425 -1.81 -8.05 -38.60
C VAL A 425 -1.05 -7.55 -37.39
N LEU A 426 -0.29 -8.41 -36.68
CA LEU A 426 0.39 -8.04 -35.43
C LEU A 426 1.37 -6.86 -35.56
N PRO A 427 2.16 -6.71 -36.63
CA PRO A 427 3.00 -5.52 -36.78
C PRO A 427 2.20 -4.22 -36.82
N GLN A 428 1.01 -4.23 -37.43
CA GLN A 428 0.11 -3.08 -37.46
C GLN A 428 -0.54 -2.88 -36.08
N VAL A 429 -1.03 -3.94 -35.46
CA VAL A 429 -1.66 -3.90 -34.12
C VAL A 429 -0.69 -3.30 -33.10
N VAL A 430 0.57 -3.74 -33.06
CA VAL A 430 1.56 -3.24 -32.09
C VAL A 430 1.75 -1.72 -32.25
N ARG A 431 1.77 -1.19 -33.47
CA ARG A 431 1.82 0.25 -33.71
C ARG A 431 0.55 0.95 -33.20
N ASN A 432 -0.61 0.41 -33.54
CA ASN A 432 -1.91 1.01 -33.20
C ASN A 432 -2.17 1.06 -31.68
N ILE A 433 -1.66 0.07 -30.93
CA ILE A 433 -1.87 0.00 -29.46
C ILE A 433 -0.77 0.72 -28.66
N LEU A 434 0.32 1.17 -29.30
CA LEU A 434 1.45 1.79 -28.61
C LEU A 434 1.03 3.02 -27.75
N PRO A 435 0.18 3.96 -28.25
CA PRO A 435 -0.29 5.07 -27.43
C PRO A 435 -1.11 4.61 -26.21
N ALA A 436 -1.98 3.62 -26.39
CA ALA A 436 -2.77 3.06 -25.29
C ALA A 436 -1.88 2.34 -24.27
N THR A 437 -0.86 1.61 -24.71
CA THR A 437 0.14 0.97 -23.83
C THR A 437 0.93 2.01 -23.04
N GLY A 438 1.31 3.12 -23.68
CA GLY A 438 1.96 4.24 -23.00
C GLY A 438 1.07 4.88 -21.93
N ASN A 439 -0.22 5.03 -22.22
CA ASN A 439 -1.18 5.53 -21.25
C ASN A 439 -1.35 4.58 -20.04
N GLU A 440 -1.42 3.26 -20.27
CA GLU A 440 -1.43 2.26 -19.20
C GLU A 440 -0.19 2.33 -18.30
N PHE A 441 0.98 2.57 -18.88
CA PHE A 441 2.20 2.78 -18.08
C PHE A 441 2.07 4.01 -17.17
N VAL A 442 1.55 5.14 -17.67
CA VAL A 442 1.31 6.35 -16.87
C VAL A 442 0.25 6.12 -15.78
N ILE A 443 -0.78 5.33 -16.05
CA ILE A 443 -1.78 4.91 -15.08
C ILE A 443 -1.11 4.08 -13.99
N ASN A 444 -0.34 3.06 -14.35
CA ASN A 444 0.36 2.19 -13.41
C ASN A 444 1.32 2.95 -12.49
N ILE A 445 2.00 4.01 -12.96
CA ILE A 445 2.83 4.87 -12.11
C ILE A 445 2.02 5.43 -10.92
N LYS A 446 0.78 5.82 -11.13
CA LYS A 446 -0.10 6.35 -10.08
C LYS A 446 -0.71 5.22 -9.24
N ASP A 447 -1.14 4.16 -9.89
CA ASP A 447 -1.87 3.07 -9.27
C ASP A 447 -0.99 2.18 -8.38
N THR A 448 0.35 2.20 -8.55
CA THR A 448 1.26 1.54 -7.59
C THR A 448 1.09 2.07 -6.15
N SER A 449 0.57 3.27 -5.95
CA SER A 449 0.30 3.83 -4.62
C SER A 449 -0.67 2.99 -3.78
N VAL A 450 -1.61 2.26 -4.41
CA VAL A 450 -2.56 1.39 -3.69
C VAL A 450 -1.88 0.14 -3.09
N LEU A 451 -0.68 -0.23 -3.59
CA LEU A 451 0.11 -1.34 -3.07
C LEU A 451 0.70 -1.08 -1.67
N ASN A 452 0.57 0.17 -1.18
CA ASN A 452 0.81 0.51 0.22
C ASN A 452 0.02 -0.41 1.18
N VAL A 453 -1.15 -0.92 0.79
CA VAL A 453 -1.97 -1.84 1.61
C VAL A 453 -1.25 -3.15 1.93
N ILE A 454 -0.36 -3.60 1.05
CA ILE A 454 0.52 -4.76 1.27
C ILE A 454 1.96 -4.34 1.63
N SER A 455 2.12 -3.07 2.02
CA SER A 455 3.37 -2.48 2.53
C SER A 455 4.53 -2.50 1.53
N VAL A 456 4.26 -2.27 0.27
CA VAL A 456 5.28 -2.06 -0.77
C VAL A 456 5.90 -0.68 -0.59
N VAL A 457 7.24 -0.62 -0.51
CA VAL A 457 7.99 0.62 -0.26
C VAL A 457 8.19 1.39 -1.58
N GLU A 458 7.11 1.94 -2.09
CA GLU A 458 7.09 2.80 -3.27
C GLU A 458 7.00 4.31 -2.88
N LEU A 459 6.75 5.20 -3.81
CA LEU A 459 6.80 6.64 -3.57
C LEU A 459 5.77 7.13 -2.54
N TYR A 460 4.52 6.67 -2.62
CA TYR A 460 3.48 7.05 -1.66
C TYR A 460 3.80 6.54 -0.25
N PHE A 461 4.22 5.28 -0.12
CA PHE A 461 4.67 4.70 1.15
C PHE A 461 5.83 5.50 1.76
N SER A 462 6.81 5.87 0.93
CA SER A 462 7.96 6.68 1.34
C SER A 462 7.53 8.06 1.83
N GLY A 463 6.60 8.70 1.11
CA GLY A 463 6.02 9.98 1.50
C GLY A 463 5.23 9.90 2.81
N ASN A 464 4.38 8.89 2.95
CA ASN A 464 3.61 8.69 4.17
C ASN A 464 4.53 8.45 5.39
N THR A 465 5.63 7.73 5.20
CA THR A 465 6.63 7.51 6.25
C THR A 465 7.27 8.84 6.68
N VAL A 466 7.70 9.69 5.74
CA VAL A 466 8.28 11.02 6.05
C VAL A 466 7.24 11.92 6.71
N ALA A 467 6.00 11.91 6.24
CA ALA A 467 4.92 12.71 6.82
C ALA A 467 4.65 12.32 8.30
N THR A 468 4.69 11.02 8.62
CA THR A 468 4.50 10.53 9.98
C THR A 468 5.69 10.85 10.90
N GLN A 469 6.91 10.84 10.36
CA GLN A 469 8.13 11.20 11.12
C GLN A 469 8.20 12.71 11.43
N THR A 470 7.83 13.54 10.46
CA THR A 470 7.98 15.01 10.55
C THR A 470 6.73 15.70 11.07
N TYR A 471 5.59 15.02 11.13
CA TYR A 471 4.26 15.58 11.40
C TYR A 471 3.84 16.70 10.43
N GLN A 472 4.53 16.83 9.29
CA GLN A 472 4.31 17.88 8.29
C GLN A 472 3.67 17.28 7.03
N TYR A 473 2.40 16.86 7.17
CA TYR A 473 1.67 16.14 6.12
C TYR A 473 1.48 16.97 4.86
N PHE A 474 1.01 18.21 4.98
CA PHE A 474 0.71 19.05 3.83
C PHE A 474 1.96 19.34 2.99
N GLN A 475 3.06 19.67 3.65
CA GLN A 475 4.35 19.90 3.01
C GLN A 475 4.87 18.64 2.31
N THR A 476 4.84 17.51 3.02
CA THR A 476 5.34 16.24 2.48
C THR A 476 4.50 15.76 1.29
N PHE A 477 3.16 15.77 1.42
CA PHE A 477 2.32 15.34 0.30
C PHE A 477 2.34 16.33 -0.87
N THR A 478 2.66 17.61 -0.66
CA THR A 478 2.98 18.55 -1.73
C THR A 478 4.23 18.11 -2.51
N ILE A 479 5.29 17.68 -1.80
CA ILE A 479 6.50 17.13 -2.44
C ILE A 479 6.14 15.89 -3.28
N ILE A 480 5.40 14.95 -2.69
CA ILE A 480 4.97 13.72 -3.37
C ILE A 480 4.14 14.02 -4.62
N ALA A 481 3.19 14.97 -4.53
CA ALA A 481 2.38 15.39 -5.67
C ALA A 481 3.24 15.99 -6.79
N ILE A 482 4.23 16.81 -6.45
CA ILE A 482 5.17 17.38 -7.42
C ILE A 482 6.00 16.27 -8.07
N ILE A 483 6.51 15.31 -7.30
CA ILE A 483 7.30 14.18 -7.85
C ILE A 483 6.45 13.35 -8.82
N TYR A 484 5.22 12.96 -8.43
CA TYR A 484 4.31 12.24 -9.33
C TYR A 484 3.99 13.04 -10.61
N PHE A 485 3.75 14.35 -10.47
CA PHE A 485 3.50 15.22 -11.62
C PHE A 485 4.70 15.27 -12.57
N VAL A 486 5.90 15.55 -12.05
CA VAL A 486 7.13 15.59 -12.85
C VAL A 486 7.39 14.26 -13.54
N LEU A 487 7.19 13.16 -12.80
CA LEU A 487 7.39 11.80 -13.31
C LEU A 487 6.42 11.47 -14.45
N THR A 488 5.11 11.65 -14.23
CA THR A 488 4.08 11.36 -15.24
C THR A 488 4.18 12.32 -16.44
N PHE A 489 4.48 13.59 -16.20
CA PHE A 489 4.71 14.57 -17.26
C PHE A 489 5.90 14.18 -18.14
N THR A 490 7.05 13.84 -17.52
CA THR A 490 8.27 13.45 -18.23
C THR A 490 8.04 12.19 -19.04
N VAL A 491 7.47 11.16 -18.42
CA VAL A 491 7.13 9.89 -19.10
C VAL A 491 6.20 10.13 -20.28
N THR A 492 5.15 10.93 -20.10
CA THR A 492 4.21 11.25 -21.18
C THR A 492 4.91 11.98 -22.35
N ARG A 493 5.87 12.87 -22.08
CA ARG A 493 6.64 13.55 -23.13
C ARG A 493 7.56 12.59 -23.88
N ILE A 494 8.23 11.68 -23.16
CA ILE A 494 9.07 10.64 -23.79
C ILE A 494 8.22 9.73 -24.67
N LEU A 495 7.07 9.26 -24.17
CA LEU A 495 6.17 8.40 -24.93
C LEU A 495 5.67 9.09 -26.22
N ARG A 496 5.20 10.32 -26.12
CA ARG A 496 4.78 11.11 -27.32
C ARG A 496 5.94 11.32 -28.32
N TYR A 497 7.17 11.47 -27.85
CA TYR A 497 8.33 11.57 -28.75
C TYR A 497 8.58 10.24 -29.49
N ILE A 498 8.47 9.11 -28.76
CA ILE A 498 8.59 7.76 -29.33
C ILE A 498 7.45 7.53 -30.36
N GLU A 499 6.19 7.83 -30.01
CA GLU A 499 5.02 7.70 -30.88
C GLU A 499 5.23 8.44 -32.20
N ARG A 500 5.64 9.72 -32.15
CA ARG A 500 5.89 10.53 -33.34
C ARG A 500 6.97 9.95 -34.26
N ARG A 501 7.98 9.25 -33.70
CA ARG A 501 8.99 8.57 -34.52
C ARG A 501 8.44 7.34 -35.23
N PHE A 502 7.55 6.60 -34.56
CA PHE A 502 6.90 5.44 -35.18
C PHE A 502 5.84 5.83 -36.22
N ASP A 503 5.16 6.98 -36.06
CA ASP A 503 4.18 7.50 -37.01
C ASP A 503 4.86 8.12 -38.25
N ALA A 504 6.04 8.71 -38.11
CA ALA A 504 6.77 9.32 -39.23
C ALA A 504 7.18 8.32 -40.32
N ASP A 505 7.23 7.03 -40.00
CA ASP A 505 7.50 5.95 -40.96
C ASP A 505 6.24 5.44 -41.70
N THR A 506 5.07 6.03 -41.39
CA THR A 506 3.84 5.67 -42.08
C THR A 506 3.78 6.47 -43.38
N TYR A 507 4.16 5.84 -44.48
CA TYR A 507 3.90 6.38 -45.81
C TYR A 507 2.40 6.66 -45.94
N THR A 508 2.02 7.91 -45.93
CA THR A 508 0.70 8.36 -46.34
C THR A 508 0.56 8.04 -47.82
N THR A 509 0.01 6.88 -48.14
CA THR A 509 -0.50 6.63 -49.50
C THR A 509 -1.57 7.68 -49.74
N GLY A 510 -1.53 8.35 -50.90
CA GLY A 510 -2.35 9.49 -51.27
C GLY A 510 -3.88 9.32 -51.17
N ALA A 511 -4.36 8.12 -50.81
CA ALA A 511 -5.77 7.83 -50.50
C ALA A 511 -6.26 8.46 -49.16
N ASN A 512 -5.38 8.68 -48.19
CA ASN A 512 -5.75 9.30 -46.90
C ASN A 512 -5.80 10.84 -46.95
N GLN A 513 -5.26 11.48 -47.97
CA GLN A 513 -5.35 12.94 -48.13
C GLN A 513 -6.72 13.41 -48.62
N MET A 514 -7.54 12.54 -49.23
CA MET A 514 -8.89 12.93 -49.68
C MET A 514 -9.94 12.91 -48.56
N GLN A 515 -9.70 12.21 -47.44
CA GLN A 515 -10.69 12.17 -46.34
C GLN A 515 -10.53 13.28 -45.27
N VAL A 516 -9.45 14.05 -45.30
CA VAL A 516 -9.21 15.13 -44.33
C VAL A 516 -9.71 16.52 -44.83
N SER A 517 -10.12 16.63 -46.09
CA SER A 517 -10.56 17.90 -46.70
C SER A 517 -12.06 18.20 -46.56
N GLU A 518 -12.84 17.37 -45.87
CA GLU A 518 -14.30 17.58 -45.70
C GLU A 518 -14.76 17.68 -44.25
N VAL A 519 -14.03 18.34 -43.37
CA VAL A 519 -14.61 18.79 -42.09
C VAL A 519 -14.77 20.31 -42.16
N PRO A 520 -16.01 20.82 -42.29
CA PRO A 520 -16.27 22.26 -42.23
C PRO A 520 -15.96 22.75 -40.82
N ASN A 521 -15.21 23.84 -40.71
CA ASN A 521 -15.07 24.60 -39.49
C ASN A 521 -16.46 25.02 -38.96
N VAL A 522 -16.86 24.51 -37.79
CA VAL A 522 -17.88 25.12 -36.94
C VAL A 522 -17.27 25.37 -35.57
#